data_899f620fcf4a4190b8e1ddb900e44e73
#
_entry.id   899f620fcf4a4190b8e1ddb900e44e73
#
_cell.length_a   1.000
_cell.length_b   1.000
_cell.length_c   1.000
_cell.angle_alpha   90.00
_cell.angle_beta   90.00
_cell.angle_gamma   90.00
#
_symmetry.space_group_name_H-M   'P 1'
#
loop_
_entity.id
_entity.type
_entity.pdbx_description
1 polymer ?
#
loop_
_entity_poly.entity_id
_entity_poly.type
_entity_poly.pdbx_seq_one_letter_code
_entity_poly.pdbx_strand_id
1 'polypeptide(L)'
;MEYANYEALREKILGRGVVVAIDGPSGSGKSTISRSVAAALDLGYLDTGAMYRAAAWGVEHRGVDLNDPIAIAAAVQTMKFTVNAVPHAPRFSVLVW
;
A
#
# COMPACT_ATOMS: atom_id res chain seq x y z
N MET A 1 27.36 -7.31 -7.60
CA MET A 1 25.92 -7.56 -7.74
C MET A 1 25.46 -7.01 -9.08
N GLU A 2 24.97 -7.86 -9.93
CA GLU A 2 24.46 -7.42 -11.20
C GLU A 2 23.02 -6.96 -11.08
N TYR A 3 22.78 -5.72 -11.48
CA TYR A 3 21.43 -5.16 -11.54
C TYR A 3 20.78 -5.37 -12.90
N ALA A 4 21.46 -6.08 -13.80
CA ALA A 4 21.16 -6.06 -15.24
C ALA A 4 20.05 -7.01 -15.67
N ASN A 5 19.40 -7.76 -14.77
CA ASN A 5 18.50 -8.83 -15.20
C ASN A 5 17.07 -8.71 -14.65
N TYR A 6 16.58 -7.47 -14.57
CA TYR A 6 15.22 -7.22 -14.15
C TYR A 6 14.17 -7.83 -15.09
N GLU A 7 14.46 -7.90 -16.38
CA GLU A 7 13.52 -8.47 -17.35
C GLU A 7 13.31 -9.96 -17.14
N ALA A 8 14.39 -10.72 -16.93
CA ALA A 8 14.29 -12.14 -16.66
C ALA A 8 13.60 -12.42 -15.32
N LEU A 9 13.89 -11.61 -14.30
CA LEU A 9 13.22 -11.69 -13.00
C LEU A 9 11.73 -11.34 -13.13
N ARG A 10 11.40 -10.31 -13.89
CA ARG A 10 10.03 -9.91 -14.16
C ARG A 10 9.22 -11.02 -14.80
N GLU A 11 9.76 -11.68 -15.81
CA GLU A 11 9.09 -12.81 -16.47
C GLU A 11 8.78 -13.95 -15.52
N LYS A 12 9.73 -14.27 -14.63
CA LYS A 12 9.52 -15.30 -13.60
C LYS A 12 8.44 -14.92 -12.61
N ILE A 13 8.38 -13.64 -12.22
CA ILE A 13 7.42 -13.11 -11.26
C ILE A 13 6.01 -13.08 -11.85
N LEU A 14 5.85 -12.60 -13.09
CA LEU A 14 4.55 -12.48 -13.74
C LEU A 14 3.81 -13.82 -13.86
N GLY A 15 4.55 -14.91 -13.99
CA GLY A 15 3.95 -16.24 -14.06
C GLY A 15 3.55 -16.85 -12.71
N ARG A 16 3.91 -16.21 -11.57
CA ARG A 16 3.77 -16.80 -10.24
C ARG A 16 2.92 -16.01 -9.26
N GLY A 17 2.52 -14.80 -9.60
CA GLY A 17 1.75 -13.95 -8.68
C GLY A 17 2.53 -13.61 -7.40
N VAL A 18 3.74 -13.10 -7.53
CA VAL A 18 4.64 -12.83 -6.41
C VAL A 18 4.24 -11.56 -5.68
N VAL A 19 4.29 -11.60 -4.35
CA VAL A 19 4.16 -10.44 -3.47
C VAL A 19 5.51 -10.15 -2.83
N VAL A 20 5.97 -8.92 -2.96
CA VAL A 20 7.19 -8.43 -2.32
C VAL A 20 6.81 -7.51 -1.17
N ALA A 21 7.21 -7.87 0.04
CA ALA A 21 6.99 -7.04 1.23
C ALA A 21 8.29 -6.31 1.58
N ILE A 22 8.17 -4.99 1.79
CA ILE A 22 9.30 -4.15 2.19
C ILE A 22 8.92 -3.47 3.51
N ASP A 23 9.75 -3.68 4.52
CA ASP A 23 9.56 -3.12 5.84
C ASP A 23 10.75 -2.25 6.24
N GLY A 24 10.51 -1.32 7.15
CA GLY A 24 11.54 -0.44 7.66
C GLY A 24 10.95 0.72 8.45
N PRO A 25 11.76 1.39 9.27
CA PRO A 25 11.30 2.51 10.06
C PRO A 25 10.89 3.70 9.19
N SER A 26 10.06 4.56 9.73
CA SER A 26 9.66 5.81 9.09
C SER A 26 10.89 6.66 8.75
N GLY A 27 10.91 7.25 7.56
CA GLY A 27 12.02 8.09 7.11
C GLY A 27 13.24 7.33 6.57
N SER A 28 13.16 6.00 6.41
CA SER A 28 14.26 5.17 5.89
C SER A 28 14.37 5.14 4.37
N GLY A 29 13.51 5.84 3.66
CA GLY A 29 13.43 5.77 2.19
C GLY A 29 12.63 4.60 1.65
N LYS A 30 11.91 3.91 2.51
CA LYS A 30 11.13 2.72 2.20
C LYS A 30 10.15 2.92 1.03
N SER A 31 9.40 4.00 1.04
CA SER A 31 8.43 4.28 -0.02
C SER A 31 9.09 4.53 -1.38
N THR A 32 10.21 5.24 -1.40
CA THR A 32 10.96 5.51 -2.62
C THR A 32 11.50 4.23 -3.23
N ILE A 33 12.13 3.38 -2.42
CA ILE A 33 12.67 2.10 -2.86
C ILE A 33 11.55 1.18 -3.33
N SER A 34 10.46 1.09 -2.58
CA SER A 34 9.32 0.22 -2.92
C SER A 34 8.70 0.60 -4.26
N ARG A 35 8.54 1.89 -4.55
CA ARG A 35 8.04 2.35 -5.84
C ARG A 35 8.99 2.01 -6.97
N SER A 36 10.29 2.19 -6.75
CA SER A 36 11.30 1.86 -7.75
C SER A 36 11.32 0.38 -8.08
N VAL A 37 11.23 -0.48 -7.07
CA VAL A 37 11.17 -1.94 -7.25
C VAL A 37 9.88 -2.33 -7.98
N ALA A 38 8.74 -1.79 -7.57
CA ALA A 38 7.46 -2.06 -8.22
C ALA A 38 7.49 -1.68 -9.70
N ALA A 39 8.03 -0.51 -10.03
CA ALA A 39 8.17 -0.07 -11.41
C ALA A 39 9.12 -0.96 -12.22
N ALA A 40 10.26 -1.35 -11.64
CA ALA A 40 11.25 -2.19 -12.31
C ALA A 40 10.72 -3.60 -12.60
N LEU A 41 9.90 -4.14 -11.72
CA LEU A 41 9.34 -5.49 -11.83
C LEU A 41 7.92 -5.51 -12.42
N ASP A 42 7.37 -4.36 -12.77
CA ASP A 42 6.02 -4.20 -13.29
C ASP A 42 4.95 -4.75 -12.32
N LEU A 43 5.16 -4.49 -11.04
CA LEU A 43 4.24 -4.87 -9.98
C LEU A 43 3.42 -3.66 -9.52
N GLY A 44 2.23 -3.92 -8.98
CA GLY A 44 1.46 -2.91 -8.28
C GLY A 44 2.17 -2.49 -6.98
N TYR A 45 1.98 -1.24 -6.59
CA TYR A 45 2.51 -0.71 -5.34
C TYR A 45 1.38 -0.49 -4.34
N LEU A 46 1.55 -1.02 -3.14
CA LEU A 46 0.60 -0.87 -2.04
C LEU A 46 1.29 -0.22 -0.84
N ASP A 47 0.81 0.96 -0.48
CA ASP A 47 1.26 1.69 0.71
C ASP A 47 0.30 1.39 1.87
N THR A 48 0.68 0.47 2.75
CA THR A 48 -0.15 0.10 3.89
C THR A 48 -0.31 1.25 4.88
N GLY A 49 0.70 2.11 5.02
CA GLY A 49 0.59 3.31 5.84
C GLY A 49 -0.51 4.26 5.36
N ALA A 50 -0.65 4.43 4.06
CA ALA A 50 -1.73 5.22 3.49
C ALA A 50 -3.10 4.61 3.78
N MET A 51 -3.21 3.29 3.82
CA MET A 51 -4.45 2.59 4.18
C MET A 51 -4.84 2.86 5.64
N TYR A 52 -3.87 2.81 6.56
CA TYR A 52 -4.12 3.16 7.96
C TYR A 52 -4.55 4.61 8.13
N ARG A 53 -3.90 5.53 7.41
CA ARG A 53 -4.28 6.95 7.44
C ARG A 53 -5.69 7.18 6.89
N ALA A 54 -6.06 6.47 5.83
CA ALA A 54 -7.40 6.54 5.26
C ALA A 54 -8.45 6.03 6.25
N ALA A 55 -8.17 4.93 6.96
CA ALA A 55 -9.05 4.40 7.99
C ALA A 55 -9.22 5.41 9.15
N ALA A 56 -8.14 6.01 9.61
CA ALA A 56 -8.16 7.02 10.65
C ALA A 56 -9.00 8.24 10.23
N TRP A 57 -8.82 8.70 9.02
CA TRP A 57 -9.62 9.79 8.46
C TRP A 57 -11.11 9.43 8.43
N GLY A 58 -11.44 8.22 7.97
CA GLY A 58 -12.82 7.75 7.90
C GLY A 58 -13.49 7.67 9.28
N VAL A 59 -12.77 7.19 10.29
CA VAL A 59 -13.26 7.13 11.68
C VAL A 59 -13.54 8.55 12.19
N GLU A 60 -12.61 9.46 12.01
CA GLU A 60 -12.75 10.85 12.44
C GLU A 60 -13.91 11.56 11.70
N HIS A 61 -14.00 11.35 10.40
CA HIS A 61 -15.04 11.93 9.55
C HIS A 61 -16.45 11.48 9.95
N ARG A 62 -16.59 10.24 10.42
CA ARG A 62 -17.87 9.70 10.91
C ARG A 62 -18.22 10.17 12.33
N GLY A 63 -17.37 10.93 12.99
CA GLY A 63 -17.60 11.41 14.34
C GLY A 63 -17.55 10.33 15.41
N VAL A 64 -16.82 9.24 15.16
CA VAL A 64 -16.65 8.15 16.13
C VAL A 64 -15.79 8.64 17.30
N ASP A 65 -16.15 8.22 18.52
CA ASP A 65 -15.35 8.53 19.71
C ASP A 65 -13.98 7.88 19.62
N LEU A 66 -12.93 8.69 19.50
CA LEU A 66 -11.55 8.21 19.33
C LEU A 66 -10.99 7.57 20.60
N ASN A 67 -11.68 7.68 21.74
CA ASN A 67 -11.31 7.02 22.99
C ASN A 67 -12.01 5.67 23.18
N ASP A 68 -12.85 5.26 22.23
CA ASP A 68 -13.59 4.01 22.29
C ASP A 68 -13.07 3.02 21.24
N PRO A 69 -12.17 2.08 21.61
CA PRO A 69 -11.60 1.13 20.67
C PRO A 69 -12.63 0.22 20.00
N ILE A 70 -13.70 -0.11 20.73
CA ILE A 70 -14.77 -0.97 20.22
C ILE A 70 -15.54 -0.24 19.11
N ALA A 71 -15.88 1.02 19.34
CA ALA A 71 -16.57 1.84 18.33
C ALA A 71 -15.70 2.06 17.10
N ILE A 72 -14.40 2.29 17.28
CA ILE A 72 -13.44 2.43 16.17
C ILE A 72 -13.39 1.15 15.34
N ALA A 73 -13.25 -0.01 15.98
CA ALA A 73 -13.18 -1.29 15.30
C ALA A 73 -14.47 -1.56 14.52
N ALA A 74 -15.62 -1.31 15.11
CA ALA A 74 -16.91 -1.47 14.45
C ALA A 74 -17.05 -0.56 13.23
N ALA A 75 -16.63 0.69 13.34
CA ALA A 75 -16.67 1.63 12.22
C ALA A 75 -15.78 1.19 11.07
N VAL A 76 -14.54 0.77 11.35
CA VAL A 76 -13.59 0.32 10.33
C VAL A 76 -14.12 -0.91 9.59
N GLN A 77 -14.77 -1.83 10.27
CA GLN A 77 -15.36 -3.01 9.63
C GLN A 77 -16.44 -2.69 8.60
N THR A 78 -17.10 -1.56 8.73
CA THR A 78 -18.14 -1.13 7.79
C THR A 78 -17.60 -0.25 6.66
N MET A 79 -16.34 0.15 6.72
CA MET A 79 -15.70 0.97 5.70
C MET A 79 -15.37 0.16 4.47
N LYS A 80 -15.47 0.83 3.32
CA LYS A 80 -15.00 0.30 2.04
C LYS A 80 -13.76 1.06 1.61
N PHE A 81 -12.76 0.32 1.15
CA PHE A 81 -11.50 0.86 0.67
C PHE A 81 -11.31 0.51 -0.79
N THR A 82 -10.96 1.49 -1.59
CA THR A 82 -10.52 1.29 -2.97
C THR A 82 -9.11 1.80 -3.11
N VAL A 83 -8.21 0.94 -3.58
CA VAL A 83 -6.78 1.23 -3.67
C VAL A 83 -6.38 1.30 -5.13
N ASN A 84 -5.62 2.32 -5.48
CA ASN A 84 -4.96 2.41 -6.78
C ASN A 84 -3.54 1.86 -6.65
N ALA A 85 -3.36 0.60 -7.03
CA ALA A 85 -2.07 -0.11 -6.96
C ALA A 85 -1.54 -0.47 -8.34
N VAL A 86 -1.97 0.25 -9.37
CA VAL A 86 -1.56 -0.02 -10.76
C VAL A 86 -0.07 0.28 -10.94
N PRO A 87 0.68 -0.60 -11.63
CA PRO A 87 2.09 -0.33 -11.97
C PRO A 87 2.25 1.00 -12.70
N HIS A 88 3.33 1.71 -12.39
CA HIS A 88 3.65 3.01 -12.99
C HIS A 88 2.64 4.14 -12.74
N ALA A 89 1.69 3.93 -11.85
CA ALA A 89 0.77 4.99 -11.45
C ALA A 89 1.56 6.14 -10.80
N PRO A 90 1.25 7.42 -11.12
CA PRO A 90 1.99 8.56 -10.59
C PRO A 90 1.80 8.72 -9.07
N ARG A 91 0.70 8.22 -8.53
CA ARG A 91 0.39 8.29 -7.11
C ARG A 91 -0.30 7.03 -6.64
N PHE A 92 0.05 6.61 -5.43
CA PHE A 92 -0.76 5.68 -4.68
C PHE A 92 -1.92 6.46 -4.04
N SER A 93 -3.13 5.95 -4.19
CA SER A 93 -4.31 6.59 -3.59
C SER A 93 -5.23 5.56 -2.96
N VAL A 94 -5.90 5.96 -1.90
CA VAL A 94 -6.91 5.16 -1.21
C VAL A 94 -8.17 6.00 -1.07
N LEU A 95 -9.28 5.43 -1.52
CA LEU A 95 -10.60 5.98 -1.27
C LEU A 95 -11.25 5.17 -0.15
N VAL A 96 -11.88 5.87 0.79
CA VAL A 96 -12.61 5.26 1.89
C VAL A 96 -14.02 5.86 1.98
N TRP A 97 -15.01 5.00 2.18
CA TRP A 97 -16.38 5.43 2.39
C TRP A 97 -17.20 4.44 3.22
#